data_43a2d8f3dbfc01e37277b3d2f50dd34f
#
_entry.id   43a2d8f3dbfc01e37277b3d2f50dd34f
#
_cell.length_a   1.000
_cell.length_b   1.000
_cell.length_c   1.000
_cell.angle_alpha   90.00
_cell.angle_beta   90.00
_cell.angle_gamma   90.00
#
_symmetry.space_group_name_H-M   'P 1'
#
loop_
_entity.id
_entity.type
_entity.pdbx_description
1 polymer ?
#
loop_
_entity_poly.entity_id
_entity_poly.type
_entity_poly.pdbx_seq_one_letter_code
_entity_poly.pdbx_strand_id
1 'polypeptide(L)'
;MQYFLSTKNIGVEYSPETFSLNVKTKGSEIVWSWASTGKVRLGNGVELDLADAKCESFAYKNGTMDGVRASYSGFCGTDGQKRMFTVETFVGVDEASGQLRTQAWLEGDGHGEVAALVYPPRMKFEAKEGEGYTVLSRMQGTLVPAGHPIKLNNGLIYERDGYMPLFGQVHNGCGYAAIYETPYDAKYELVGEDVQPYFIPSLGSMSYRREMVYSFFADGDFNTIAKIYRAYRKERGRLTTLREKIAKNPKVAELIGTPIVHTDTAIHIHPDSHYYKPDDPANNDSCLTFDYTAEGLRQLKENGAEKVYLHLDGWGHHGYDNLHPNPFPIHEAAGGADGMRALQETCHSLGYMFGIHDQYRDYYYDSPGFTLDNAVEYFDGSHFYSSYWYGGPHTFLCAKLAPDYVRRNYDEFERLDIKIDGSYLDVFSVVEMDECFNKDHPMTREECSKYRRHCLDMLTSRGIIPSSEEVLDCIIESMALCHHAPFPCTDFEDPEKENVGVPIPLFNLVFHDCIVIPWDCRQKRGAWSIARTDSAFIWGLLCGGTIYYKLHASAEEVEHGKIALELHKQVALCDLSKHEILDETTRKRRSTFSDGTVVEADLDSGEFTIQYPDGRVVSGRD
;
A
#
# COMPACT_ATOMS: atom_id res chain seq x y z
N MET A 1 -25.77 11.80 -29.92
CA MET A 1 -24.82 12.62 -30.73
C MET A 1 -23.43 12.03 -30.57
N GLN A 2 -22.65 11.92 -31.67
CA GLN A 2 -21.28 11.39 -31.63
C GLN A 2 -20.26 12.53 -31.62
N TYR A 3 -19.25 12.41 -30.76
CA TYR A 3 -18.18 13.39 -30.58
C TYR A 3 -16.83 12.74 -30.94
N PHE A 4 -15.91 13.54 -31.47
CA PHE A 4 -14.56 13.14 -31.83
C PHE A 4 -13.56 14.02 -31.10
N LEU A 5 -12.74 13.42 -30.26
CA LEU A 5 -11.70 14.09 -29.48
C LEU A 5 -10.35 13.53 -29.87
N SER A 6 -9.29 14.30 -29.79
CA SER A 6 -7.96 13.79 -30.11
C SER A 6 -6.86 14.55 -29.41
N THR A 7 -5.76 13.84 -29.16
CA THR A 7 -4.47 14.39 -28.73
C THR A 7 -3.39 13.98 -29.72
N LYS A 8 -2.14 14.34 -29.42
CA LYS A 8 -0.99 13.81 -30.18
C LYS A 8 -0.87 12.28 -30.13
N ASN A 9 -1.41 11.61 -29.07
CA ASN A 9 -1.22 10.20 -28.78
C ASN A 9 -2.45 9.34 -29.11
N ILE A 10 -3.66 9.85 -28.93
CA ILE A 10 -4.91 9.09 -29.03
C ILE A 10 -5.96 9.82 -29.87
N GLY A 11 -6.84 9.03 -30.49
CA GLY A 11 -8.13 9.48 -31.03
C GLY A 11 -9.26 8.82 -30.25
N VAL A 12 -10.30 9.55 -29.92
CA VAL A 12 -11.44 9.10 -29.12
C VAL A 12 -12.73 9.39 -29.87
N GLU A 13 -13.55 8.36 -30.05
CA GLU A 13 -14.93 8.49 -30.51
C GLU A 13 -15.85 8.24 -29.30
N TYR A 14 -16.74 9.18 -29.01
CA TYR A 14 -17.60 9.10 -27.83
C TYR A 14 -19.05 9.47 -28.14
N SER A 15 -19.99 8.67 -27.66
CA SER A 15 -21.42 8.95 -27.67
C SER A 15 -22.00 8.74 -26.28
N PRO A 16 -22.35 9.81 -25.55
CA PRO A 16 -22.88 9.71 -24.19
C PRO A 16 -24.25 9.02 -24.13
N GLU A 17 -25.11 9.17 -25.15
CA GLU A 17 -26.45 8.60 -25.17
C GLU A 17 -26.45 7.07 -25.24
N THR A 18 -25.45 6.48 -25.87
CA THR A 18 -25.32 5.03 -26.06
C THR A 18 -24.20 4.41 -25.23
N PHE A 19 -23.50 5.20 -24.41
CA PHE A 19 -22.30 4.79 -23.68
C PHE A 19 -21.24 4.14 -24.57
N SER A 20 -21.14 4.56 -25.83
CA SER A 20 -20.12 4.09 -26.75
C SER A 20 -18.88 4.95 -26.64
N LEU A 21 -17.77 4.37 -26.28
CA LEU A 21 -16.46 5.01 -26.33
C LEU A 21 -15.46 4.06 -26.98
N ASN A 22 -14.74 4.59 -27.98
CA ASN A 22 -13.64 3.90 -28.62
C ASN A 22 -12.39 4.77 -28.54
N VAL A 23 -11.29 4.20 -28.10
CA VAL A 23 -9.99 4.88 -28.02
C VAL A 23 -8.99 4.13 -28.89
N LYS A 24 -8.46 4.81 -29.89
CA LYS A 24 -7.37 4.31 -30.74
C LYS A 24 -6.07 5.02 -30.42
N THR A 25 -5.06 4.26 -30.05
CA THR A 25 -3.70 4.79 -29.83
C THR A 25 -3.01 4.95 -31.18
N LYS A 26 -2.40 6.09 -31.44
CA LYS A 26 -1.62 6.31 -32.66
C LYS A 26 -0.42 5.37 -32.70
N GLY A 27 -0.28 4.61 -33.80
CA GLY A 27 0.75 3.60 -33.96
C GLY A 27 0.33 2.17 -33.59
N SER A 28 -0.94 1.97 -33.18
CA SER A 28 -1.51 0.64 -32.93
C SER A 28 -2.83 0.44 -33.69
N GLU A 29 -3.13 -0.81 -34.03
CA GLU A 29 -4.45 -1.19 -34.59
C GLU A 29 -5.44 -1.60 -33.49
N ILE A 30 -5.00 -1.78 -32.24
CA ILE A 30 -5.86 -2.11 -31.12
C ILE A 30 -6.76 -0.91 -30.77
N VAL A 31 -8.04 -1.20 -30.59
CA VAL A 31 -9.05 -0.22 -30.17
C VAL A 31 -9.58 -0.64 -28.81
N TRP A 32 -9.45 0.24 -27.84
CA TRP A 32 -10.03 0.04 -26.52
C TRP A 32 -11.44 0.62 -26.48
N SER A 33 -12.43 -0.18 -26.08
CA SER A 33 -13.84 0.20 -26.11
C SER A 33 -14.49 0.00 -24.75
N TRP A 34 -15.50 0.79 -24.43
CA TRP A 34 -16.36 0.49 -23.27
C TRP A 34 -17.21 -0.75 -23.53
N ALA A 35 -17.31 -1.63 -22.52
CA ALA A 35 -18.07 -2.89 -22.57
C ALA A 35 -19.36 -2.86 -21.76
N SER A 36 -19.72 -1.72 -21.14
CA SER A 36 -20.90 -1.57 -20.29
C SER A 36 -21.45 -0.15 -20.34
N THR A 37 -22.54 0.09 -19.61
CA THR A 37 -23.09 1.41 -19.34
C THR A 37 -22.67 1.89 -17.96
N GLY A 38 -22.85 3.19 -17.68
CA GLY A 38 -22.78 3.74 -16.33
C GLY A 38 -24.04 3.39 -15.54
N LYS A 39 -23.92 3.22 -14.21
CA LYS A 39 -25.05 2.88 -13.34
C LYS A 39 -24.99 3.58 -11.99
N VAL A 40 -26.15 3.79 -11.38
CA VAL A 40 -26.28 4.12 -9.95
C VAL A 40 -26.87 2.94 -9.22
N ARG A 41 -26.20 2.45 -8.18
CA ARG A 41 -26.75 1.44 -7.26
C ARG A 41 -27.31 2.15 -6.04
N LEU A 42 -28.53 1.83 -5.67
CA LEU A 42 -29.21 2.37 -4.49
C LEU A 42 -29.07 1.45 -3.30
N GLY A 43 -29.20 1.99 -2.09
CA GLY A 43 -29.09 1.23 -0.84
C GLY A 43 -30.14 0.14 -0.68
N ASN A 44 -31.27 0.24 -1.38
CA ASN A 44 -32.32 -0.80 -1.41
C ASN A 44 -32.10 -1.90 -2.47
N GLY A 45 -30.94 -1.89 -3.17
CA GLY A 45 -30.57 -2.88 -4.19
C GLY A 45 -31.09 -2.56 -5.60
N VAL A 46 -31.81 -1.46 -5.82
CA VAL A 46 -32.23 -1.03 -7.16
C VAL A 46 -31.01 -0.49 -7.93
N GLU A 47 -30.84 -0.96 -9.18
CA GLU A 47 -29.88 -0.38 -10.13
C GLU A 47 -30.63 0.55 -11.12
N LEU A 48 -30.06 1.71 -11.35
CA LEU A 48 -30.50 2.70 -12.35
C LEU A 48 -29.44 2.77 -13.43
N ASP A 49 -29.78 2.35 -14.65
CA ASP A 49 -28.89 2.43 -15.79
C ASP A 49 -28.93 3.87 -16.38
N LEU A 50 -27.77 4.47 -16.59
CA LEU A 50 -27.69 5.80 -17.17
C LEU A 50 -28.15 5.82 -18.65
N ALA A 51 -28.05 4.68 -19.35
CA ALA A 51 -28.54 4.58 -20.72
C ALA A 51 -30.07 4.66 -20.85
N ASP A 52 -30.80 4.36 -19.77
CA ASP A 52 -32.27 4.47 -19.72
C ASP A 52 -32.75 5.88 -19.33
N ALA A 53 -31.83 6.77 -18.91
CA ALA A 53 -32.16 8.12 -18.49
C ALA A 53 -32.24 9.09 -19.68
N LYS A 54 -32.91 10.22 -19.47
CA LYS A 54 -32.84 11.34 -20.41
C LYS A 54 -31.42 11.90 -20.39
N CYS A 55 -30.71 11.83 -21.53
CA CYS A 55 -29.37 12.38 -21.72
C CYS A 55 -29.41 13.72 -22.44
N GLU A 56 -28.76 14.73 -21.88
CA GLU A 56 -28.45 15.99 -22.54
C GLU A 56 -26.94 16.18 -22.56
N SER A 57 -26.35 16.45 -23.73
CA SER A 57 -24.90 16.54 -23.85
C SER A 57 -24.44 17.69 -24.72
N PHE A 58 -23.25 18.22 -24.43
CA PHE A 58 -22.62 19.29 -25.21
C PHE A 58 -21.09 19.20 -25.12
N ALA A 59 -20.44 19.69 -26.18
CA ALA A 59 -18.99 19.84 -26.20
C ALA A 59 -18.57 20.93 -25.20
N TYR A 60 -17.49 20.63 -24.45
CA TYR A 60 -16.98 21.50 -23.41
C TYR A 60 -15.45 21.61 -23.52
N LYS A 61 -14.95 22.83 -23.56
CA LYS A 61 -13.51 23.11 -23.60
C LYS A 61 -13.11 24.03 -22.46
N ASN A 62 -12.04 23.65 -21.73
CA ASN A 62 -11.49 24.47 -20.66
C ASN A 62 -9.97 24.30 -20.61
N GLY A 63 -9.24 25.33 -20.99
CA GLY A 63 -7.77 25.28 -21.09
C GLY A 63 -7.33 24.20 -22.09
N THR A 64 -6.52 23.25 -21.62
CA THR A 64 -6.02 22.10 -22.39
C THR A 64 -7.02 20.93 -22.46
N MET A 65 -8.11 20.98 -21.68
CA MET A 65 -9.15 19.97 -21.67
C MET A 65 -10.14 20.21 -22.79
N ASP A 66 -10.30 19.23 -23.68
CA ASP A 66 -11.32 19.17 -24.73
C ASP A 66 -12.19 17.94 -24.50
N GLY A 67 -13.51 18.09 -24.37
CA GLY A 67 -14.35 16.98 -23.98
C GLY A 67 -15.85 17.22 -24.16
N VAL A 68 -16.62 16.34 -23.55
CA VAL A 68 -18.08 16.30 -23.58
C VAL A 68 -18.60 16.23 -22.16
N ARG A 69 -19.47 17.15 -21.80
CA ARG A 69 -20.29 17.07 -20.57
C ARG A 69 -21.64 16.48 -20.94
N ALA A 70 -22.12 15.54 -20.12
CA ALA A 70 -23.45 14.96 -20.26
C ALA A 70 -24.15 14.90 -18.91
N SER A 71 -25.46 15.22 -18.94
CA SER A 71 -26.38 15.19 -17.80
C SER A 71 -27.43 14.11 -18.02
N TYR A 72 -27.59 13.23 -17.04
CA TYR A 72 -28.55 12.12 -17.05
C TYR A 72 -29.60 12.36 -15.97
N SER A 73 -30.87 12.40 -16.37
CA SER A 73 -31.97 12.75 -15.48
C SER A 73 -33.23 11.91 -15.74
N GLY A 74 -34.22 12.05 -14.84
CA GLY A 74 -35.52 11.41 -15.01
C GLY A 74 -35.49 9.90 -14.71
N PHE A 75 -34.59 9.46 -13.86
CA PHE A 75 -34.50 8.06 -13.45
C PHE A 75 -35.78 7.54 -12.84
N CYS A 76 -36.19 6.36 -13.27
CA CYS A 76 -37.31 5.61 -12.70
C CYS A 76 -36.82 4.17 -12.44
N GLY A 77 -36.73 3.81 -11.17
CA GLY A 77 -36.29 2.46 -10.78
C GLY A 77 -37.34 1.38 -11.03
N THR A 78 -36.94 0.13 -10.89
CA THR A 78 -37.86 -1.03 -10.92
C THR A 78 -38.90 -1.00 -9.80
N ASP A 79 -38.67 -0.20 -8.76
CA ASP A 79 -39.60 0.14 -7.69
C ASP A 79 -40.70 1.15 -8.09
N GLY A 80 -40.65 1.67 -9.34
CA GLY A 80 -41.59 2.66 -9.87
C GLY A 80 -41.37 4.08 -9.33
N GLN A 81 -40.35 4.32 -8.52
CA GLN A 81 -40.08 5.63 -7.93
C GLN A 81 -39.20 6.47 -8.86
N LYS A 82 -39.60 7.74 -9.03
CA LYS A 82 -38.78 8.74 -9.71
C LYS A 82 -37.72 9.28 -8.77
N ARG A 83 -36.51 9.45 -9.27
CA ARG A 83 -35.39 10.06 -8.53
C ARG A 83 -35.20 11.53 -8.93
N MET A 84 -34.85 12.35 -7.92
CA MET A 84 -34.75 13.80 -8.09
C MET A 84 -33.31 14.26 -8.37
N PHE A 85 -32.33 13.36 -8.24
CA PHE A 85 -30.95 13.68 -8.59
C PHE A 85 -30.70 13.53 -10.10
N THR A 86 -29.67 14.20 -10.56
CA THR A 86 -29.05 14.02 -11.88
C THR A 86 -27.66 13.44 -11.72
N VAL A 87 -27.22 12.66 -12.69
CA VAL A 87 -25.82 12.22 -12.79
C VAL A 87 -25.17 13.05 -13.89
N GLU A 88 -24.19 13.81 -13.51
CA GLU A 88 -23.35 14.58 -14.41
C GLU A 88 -22.09 13.80 -14.74
N THR A 89 -21.69 13.76 -15.99
CA THR A 89 -20.45 13.14 -16.42
C THR A 89 -19.62 14.06 -17.29
N PHE A 90 -18.31 13.82 -17.29
CA PHE A 90 -17.40 14.44 -18.24
C PHE A 90 -16.47 13.35 -18.80
N VAL A 91 -16.33 13.33 -20.12
CA VAL A 91 -15.34 12.54 -20.84
C VAL A 91 -14.54 13.49 -21.72
N GLY A 92 -13.24 13.55 -21.52
CA GLY A 92 -12.43 14.51 -22.25
C GLY A 92 -10.97 14.07 -22.35
N VAL A 93 -10.25 14.72 -23.23
CA VAL A 93 -8.81 14.54 -23.44
C VAL A 93 -8.07 15.80 -23.00
N ASP A 94 -6.94 15.63 -22.37
CA ASP A 94 -6.01 16.71 -22.05
C ASP A 94 -4.95 16.81 -23.15
N GLU A 95 -4.97 17.88 -23.93
CA GLU A 95 -4.02 18.10 -25.03
C GLU A 95 -2.57 18.18 -24.53
N ALA A 96 -2.33 18.65 -23.31
CA ALA A 96 -1.00 18.79 -22.74
C ALA A 96 -0.38 17.44 -22.33
N SER A 97 -1.10 16.64 -21.53
CA SER A 97 -0.63 15.33 -21.06
C SER A 97 -0.88 14.21 -22.06
N GLY A 98 -1.86 14.35 -22.94
CA GLY A 98 -2.30 13.30 -23.87
C GLY A 98 -3.19 12.24 -23.23
N GLN A 99 -3.72 12.51 -22.03
CA GLN A 99 -4.53 11.59 -21.24
C GLN A 99 -6.02 11.71 -21.56
N LEU A 100 -6.75 10.59 -21.44
CA LEU A 100 -8.21 10.56 -21.34
C LEU A 100 -8.61 10.71 -19.88
N ARG A 101 -9.59 11.59 -19.60
CA ARG A 101 -10.16 11.81 -18.27
C ARG A 101 -11.64 11.50 -18.27
N THR A 102 -12.09 10.84 -17.22
CA THR A 102 -13.51 10.56 -16.99
C THR A 102 -13.89 11.06 -15.60
N GLN A 103 -14.99 11.80 -15.52
CA GLN A 103 -15.49 12.33 -14.26
C GLN A 103 -16.99 12.06 -14.15
N ALA A 104 -17.47 11.83 -12.91
CA ALA A 104 -18.90 11.75 -12.63
C ALA A 104 -19.20 12.29 -11.23
N TRP A 105 -20.38 12.92 -11.09
CA TRP A 105 -20.89 13.43 -9.82
C TRP A 105 -22.41 13.50 -9.84
N LEU A 106 -23.02 13.64 -8.69
CA LEU A 106 -24.44 13.78 -8.54
C LEU A 106 -24.80 15.24 -8.22
N GLU A 107 -25.92 15.71 -8.80
CA GLU A 107 -26.52 17.00 -8.47
C GLU A 107 -28.00 16.81 -8.09
N GLY A 108 -28.56 17.69 -7.26
CA GLY A 108 -29.95 17.61 -6.79
C GLY A 108 -30.10 16.88 -5.47
N ASP A 109 -31.33 16.51 -5.12
CA ASP A 109 -31.68 15.84 -3.86
C ASP A 109 -31.67 14.31 -4.00
N GLY A 110 -31.49 13.57 -2.91
CA GLY A 110 -31.54 12.10 -2.87
C GLY A 110 -30.19 11.41 -2.87
N HIS A 111 -29.10 12.14 -2.66
CA HIS A 111 -27.74 11.56 -2.59
C HIS A 111 -27.59 10.47 -1.51
N GLY A 112 -28.32 10.57 -0.40
CA GLY A 112 -28.29 9.58 0.69
C GLY A 112 -28.90 8.21 0.33
N GLU A 113 -29.61 8.10 -0.81
CA GLU A 113 -30.13 6.82 -1.30
C GLU A 113 -29.05 6.04 -2.09
N VAL A 114 -27.99 6.69 -2.53
CA VAL A 114 -26.98 6.13 -3.43
C VAL A 114 -25.95 5.34 -2.65
N ALA A 115 -25.86 4.05 -2.95
CA ALA A 115 -24.84 3.15 -2.38
C ALA A 115 -23.57 3.07 -3.25
N ALA A 116 -23.69 3.21 -4.59
CA ALA A 116 -22.54 3.27 -5.47
C ALA A 116 -22.83 3.97 -6.80
N LEU A 117 -21.80 4.59 -7.35
CA LEU A 117 -21.75 5.11 -8.71
C LEU A 117 -20.77 4.25 -9.54
N VAL A 118 -21.31 3.40 -10.42
CA VAL A 118 -20.55 2.53 -11.32
C VAL A 118 -20.19 3.35 -12.56
N TYR A 119 -19.02 3.98 -12.53
CA TYR A 119 -18.51 4.85 -13.57
C TYR A 119 -16.99 5.04 -13.41
N PRO A 120 -16.19 5.14 -14.49
CA PRO A 120 -16.59 4.95 -15.88
C PRO A 120 -16.98 3.50 -16.19
N PRO A 121 -17.65 3.24 -17.32
CA PRO A 121 -17.82 1.89 -17.84
C PRO A 121 -16.47 1.18 -17.99
N ARG A 122 -16.44 -0.13 -17.78
CA ARG A 122 -15.22 -0.94 -17.92
C ARG A 122 -14.72 -0.94 -19.36
N MET A 123 -13.41 -0.96 -19.54
CA MET A 123 -12.79 -1.23 -20.84
C MET A 123 -12.88 -2.72 -21.15
N LYS A 124 -13.24 -3.05 -22.38
CA LYS A 124 -13.29 -4.42 -22.88
C LYS A 124 -11.88 -4.94 -23.11
N PHE A 125 -11.55 -6.07 -22.50
CA PHE A 125 -10.27 -6.74 -22.72
C PHE A 125 -10.47 -7.92 -23.68
N GLU A 126 -9.91 -7.81 -24.87
CA GLU A 126 -10.11 -8.78 -25.96
C GLU A 126 -8.86 -9.62 -26.30
N ALA A 127 -7.81 -9.52 -25.48
CA ALA A 127 -6.61 -10.34 -25.67
C ALA A 127 -6.92 -11.82 -25.38
N LYS A 128 -6.36 -12.70 -26.20
CA LYS A 128 -6.39 -14.15 -25.98
C LYS A 128 -5.17 -14.56 -25.16
N GLU A 129 -5.15 -15.83 -24.78
CA GLU A 129 -3.99 -16.45 -24.15
C GLU A 129 -2.71 -16.20 -24.97
N GLY A 130 -1.68 -15.68 -24.31
CA GLY A 130 -0.41 -15.30 -24.95
C GLY A 130 -0.40 -13.93 -25.63
N GLU A 131 -1.54 -13.25 -25.80
CA GLU A 131 -1.61 -11.94 -26.47
C GLU A 131 -1.56 -10.76 -25.50
N GLY A 132 -1.75 -10.99 -24.19
CA GLY A 132 -1.78 -9.88 -23.24
C GLY A 132 -2.00 -10.30 -21.79
N TYR A 133 -2.19 -9.30 -20.94
CA TYR A 133 -2.38 -9.48 -19.52
C TYR A 133 -3.00 -8.24 -18.85
N THR A 134 -3.58 -8.46 -17.68
CA THR A 134 -4.01 -7.40 -16.75
C THR A 134 -2.96 -7.22 -15.66
N VAL A 135 -2.60 -5.97 -15.35
CA VAL A 135 -1.72 -5.58 -14.25
C VAL A 135 -2.58 -5.01 -13.12
N LEU A 136 -2.45 -5.60 -11.94
CA LEU A 136 -3.17 -5.18 -10.74
C LEU A 136 -2.18 -4.76 -9.66
N SER A 137 -2.50 -3.65 -9.00
CA SER A 137 -1.73 -3.14 -7.87
C SER A 137 -2.21 -3.78 -6.57
N ARG A 138 -2.03 -5.10 -6.48
CA ARG A 138 -2.25 -5.86 -5.23
C ARG A 138 -0.89 -6.13 -4.61
N MET A 139 -0.68 -5.69 -3.35
CA MET A 139 0.63 -5.74 -2.70
C MET A 139 1.71 -5.15 -3.61
N GLN A 140 2.86 -5.82 -3.79
CA GLN A 140 3.92 -5.40 -4.72
C GLN A 140 3.44 -5.30 -6.17
N GLY A 141 2.49 -6.10 -6.58
CA GLY A 141 1.89 -6.13 -7.90
C GLY A 141 1.79 -7.53 -8.50
N THR A 142 0.77 -7.74 -9.32
CA THR A 142 0.57 -9.00 -10.04
C THR A 142 0.22 -8.77 -11.51
N LEU A 143 0.67 -9.68 -12.34
CA LEU A 143 0.34 -9.77 -13.76
C LEU A 143 -0.54 -11.00 -13.94
N VAL A 144 -1.77 -10.80 -14.45
CA VAL A 144 -2.72 -11.88 -14.74
C VAL A 144 -2.77 -12.07 -16.25
N PRO A 145 -2.24 -13.18 -16.81
CA PRO A 145 -2.28 -13.46 -18.24
C PRO A 145 -3.72 -13.51 -18.77
N ALA A 146 -3.93 -13.06 -20.00
CA ALA A 146 -5.21 -13.21 -20.71
C ALA A 146 -5.61 -14.69 -20.82
N GLY A 147 -6.90 -14.96 -20.79
CA GLY A 147 -7.44 -16.32 -20.78
C GLY A 147 -7.53 -16.95 -19.38
N HIS A 148 -7.04 -16.26 -18.35
CA HIS A 148 -7.11 -16.75 -16.97
C HIS A 148 -8.12 -15.92 -16.18
N PRO A 149 -9.08 -16.55 -15.48
CA PRO A 149 -10.02 -15.81 -14.65
C PRO A 149 -9.27 -15.14 -13.48
N ILE A 150 -9.56 -13.87 -13.26
CA ILE A 150 -8.99 -13.11 -12.13
C ILE A 150 -9.75 -13.52 -10.86
N LYS A 151 -9.10 -14.25 -9.97
CA LYS A 151 -9.65 -14.70 -8.68
C LYS A 151 -9.21 -13.75 -7.55
N LEU A 152 -9.69 -12.51 -7.56
CA LEU A 152 -9.44 -11.54 -6.50
C LEU A 152 -10.75 -11.08 -5.87
N ASN A 153 -10.73 -10.79 -4.59
CA ASN A 153 -11.85 -10.16 -3.93
C ASN A 153 -11.99 -8.72 -4.41
N ASN A 154 -13.22 -8.30 -4.65
CA ASN A 154 -13.57 -6.93 -4.96
C ASN A 154 -13.40 -6.08 -3.69
N GLY A 155 -12.70 -4.97 -3.76
CA GLY A 155 -12.43 -4.19 -2.57
C GLY A 155 -12.22 -2.70 -2.81
N LEU A 156 -11.99 -1.97 -1.72
CA LEU A 156 -11.52 -0.59 -1.78
C LEU A 156 -10.16 -0.54 -2.47
N ILE A 157 -9.89 0.55 -3.15
CA ILE A 157 -8.56 0.78 -3.76
C ILE A 157 -7.49 0.90 -2.66
N TYR A 158 -7.79 1.66 -1.60
CA TYR A 158 -6.96 1.72 -0.40
C TYR A 158 -7.55 0.83 0.69
N GLU A 159 -7.18 -0.43 0.65
CA GLU A 159 -7.46 -1.44 1.68
C GLU A 159 -6.21 -2.31 1.85
N ARG A 160 -6.27 -3.29 2.75
CA ARG A 160 -5.22 -4.30 2.85
C ARG A 160 -4.93 -4.87 1.46
N ASP A 161 -3.67 -4.93 1.09
CA ASP A 161 -3.14 -5.36 -0.22
C ASP A 161 -3.30 -4.36 -1.39
N GLY A 162 -4.05 -3.28 -1.26
CA GLY A 162 -4.25 -2.28 -2.32
C GLY A 162 -3.22 -1.15 -2.27
N TYR A 163 -1.96 -1.39 -2.66
CA TYR A 163 -0.86 -0.43 -2.44
C TYR A 163 -0.96 0.85 -3.26
N MET A 164 -1.47 0.78 -4.48
CA MET A 164 -1.51 1.92 -5.39
C MET A 164 -2.86 2.00 -6.11
N PRO A 165 -3.42 3.20 -6.34
CA PRO A 165 -4.74 3.37 -6.96
C PRO A 165 -4.66 3.28 -8.48
N LEU A 166 -4.16 2.15 -9.01
CA LEU A 166 -4.10 1.92 -10.45
C LEU A 166 -4.32 0.45 -10.81
N PHE A 167 -4.69 0.26 -12.05
CA PHE A 167 -4.59 -0.99 -12.79
C PHE A 167 -4.22 -0.69 -14.25
N GLY A 168 -3.90 -1.70 -15.03
CA GLY A 168 -3.65 -1.54 -16.45
C GLY A 168 -3.87 -2.82 -17.22
N GLN A 169 -4.01 -2.71 -18.54
CA GLN A 169 -4.13 -3.84 -19.44
C GLN A 169 -3.22 -3.65 -20.64
N VAL A 170 -2.63 -4.74 -21.09
CA VAL A 170 -1.74 -4.78 -22.27
C VAL A 170 -2.25 -5.86 -23.21
N HIS A 171 -2.40 -5.50 -24.50
CA HIS A 171 -2.77 -6.39 -25.59
C HIS A 171 -1.78 -6.21 -26.75
N ASN A 172 -0.94 -7.21 -27.02
CA ASN A 172 0.10 -7.17 -28.06
C ASN A 172 0.97 -5.91 -27.99
N GLY A 173 1.42 -5.55 -26.78
CA GLY A 173 2.23 -4.36 -26.51
C GLY A 173 1.46 -3.04 -26.44
N CYS A 174 0.27 -2.94 -26.99
CA CYS A 174 -0.59 -1.78 -26.85
C CYS A 174 -1.35 -1.86 -25.52
N GLY A 175 -1.37 -0.78 -24.74
CA GLY A 175 -2.01 -0.84 -23.44
C GLY A 175 -2.41 0.52 -22.87
N TYR A 176 -2.88 0.46 -21.63
CA TYR A 176 -3.19 1.64 -20.83
C TYR A 176 -2.89 1.44 -19.35
N ALA A 177 -2.62 2.54 -18.68
CA ALA A 177 -2.67 2.66 -17.22
C ALA A 177 -3.93 3.45 -16.85
N ALA A 178 -4.78 2.88 -15.99
CA ALA A 178 -5.97 3.52 -15.43
C ALA A 178 -5.69 3.92 -13.98
N ILE A 179 -5.77 5.20 -13.67
CA ILE A 179 -5.41 5.77 -12.37
C ILE A 179 -6.66 6.39 -11.74
N TYR A 180 -6.96 6.03 -10.51
CA TYR A 180 -8.00 6.67 -9.71
C TYR A 180 -7.48 8.01 -9.17
N GLU A 181 -7.94 9.12 -9.74
CA GLU A 181 -7.58 10.48 -9.26
C GLU A 181 -8.21 10.76 -7.89
N THR A 182 -9.37 10.14 -7.61
CA THR A 182 -10.11 10.23 -6.32
C THR A 182 -10.22 8.85 -5.67
N PRO A 183 -9.13 8.29 -5.10
CA PRO A 183 -9.03 6.88 -4.75
C PRO A 183 -9.69 6.47 -3.45
N TYR A 184 -9.92 7.39 -2.50
CA TYR A 184 -10.30 7.02 -1.13
C TYR A 184 -11.66 6.32 -1.01
N ASP A 185 -12.62 6.68 -1.87
CA ASP A 185 -13.94 6.06 -1.95
C ASP A 185 -14.11 5.24 -3.23
N ALA A 186 -13.01 4.87 -3.85
CA ALA A 186 -12.99 4.07 -5.07
C ALA A 186 -12.91 2.58 -4.76
N LYS A 187 -13.59 1.80 -5.60
CA LYS A 187 -13.59 0.34 -5.58
C LYS A 187 -13.48 -0.20 -7.01
N TYR A 188 -13.25 -1.49 -7.13
CA TYR A 188 -13.37 -2.19 -8.40
C TYR A 188 -14.08 -3.53 -8.21
N GLU A 189 -14.67 -4.02 -9.28
CA GLU A 189 -15.15 -5.39 -9.40
C GLU A 189 -14.61 -5.99 -10.70
N LEU A 190 -14.46 -7.30 -10.71
CA LEU A 190 -13.98 -8.04 -11.85
C LEU A 190 -15.16 -8.69 -12.57
N VAL A 191 -15.28 -8.42 -13.87
CA VAL A 191 -16.33 -8.96 -14.73
C VAL A 191 -15.66 -9.76 -15.86
N GLY A 192 -15.44 -11.05 -15.59
CA GLY A 192 -14.55 -11.87 -16.42
C GLY A 192 -13.11 -11.37 -16.27
N GLU A 193 -12.52 -10.89 -17.36
CA GLU A 193 -11.18 -10.30 -17.38
C GLU A 193 -11.20 -8.76 -17.40
N ASP A 194 -12.39 -8.15 -17.45
CA ASP A 194 -12.55 -6.70 -17.42
C ASP A 194 -12.52 -6.18 -15.97
N VAL A 195 -11.90 -5.03 -15.76
CA VAL A 195 -11.90 -4.32 -14.49
C VAL A 195 -12.94 -3.21 -14.53
N GLN A 196 -13.99 -3.33 -13.69
CA GLN A 196 -15.05 -2.34 -13.56
C GLN A 196 -14.79 -1.42 -12.36
N PRO A 197 -14.39 -0.16 -12.56
CA PRO A 197 -14.31 0.82 -11.50
C PRO A 197 -15.70 1.22 -10.99
N TYR A 198 -15.81 1.54 -9.70
CA TYR A 198 -16.96 2.19 -9.13
C TYR A 198 -16.59 2.98 -7.88
N PHE A 199 -17.49 3.85 -7.42
CA PHE A 199 -17.27 4.71 -6.27
C PHE A 199 -18.43 4.59 -5.29
N ILE A 200 -18.10 4.69 -3.99
CA ILE A 200 -19.04 4.66 -2.88
C ILE A 200 -19.18 6.05 -2.25
N PRO A 201 -20.21 6.30 -1.43
CA PRO A 201 -20.35 7.53 -0.69
C PRO A 201 -19.18 7.80 0.27
N SER A 202 -18.96 9.09 0.54
CA SER A 202 -18.13 9.58 1.63
C SER A 202 -19.03 10.23 2.67
N LEU A 203 -18.94 9.80 3.91
CA LEU A 203 -19.86 10.19 5.00
C LEU A 203 -21.34 10.14 4.56
N GLY A 204 -21.72 9.03 3.93
CA GLY A 204 -23.10 8.78 3.48
C GLY A 204 -23.55 9.60 2.28
N SER A 205 -22.66 10.32 1.58
CA SER A 205 -23.02 11.17 0.46
C SER A 205 -22.04 11.08 -0.72
N MET A 206 -22.56 11.19 -1.94
CA MET A 206 -21.74 11.34 -3.16
C MET A 206 -21.36 12.81 -3.38
N SER A 207 -20.77 13.43 -2.36
CA SER A 207 -20.62 14.88 -2.19
C SER A 207 -19.55 15.53 -3.06
N TYR A 208 -18.71 14.77 -3.75
CA TYR A 208 -17.65 15.31 -4.60
C TYR A 208 -17.53 14.55 -5.91
N ARG A 209 -16.87 15.17 -6.88
CA ARG A 209 -16.62 14.63 -8.22
C ARG A 209 -15.66 13.44 -8.13
N ARG A 210 -16.05 12.31 -8.73
CA ARG A 210 -15.24 11.11 -8.89
C ARG A 210 -14.49 11.17 -10.21
N GLU A 211 -13.22 10.80 -10.23
CA GLU A 211 -12.39 10.99 -11.42
C GLU A 211 -11.41 9.82 -11.62
N MET A 212 -11.26 9.41 -12.89
CA MET A 212 -10.21 8.51 -13.36
C MET A 212 -9.45 9.11 -14.54
N VAL A 213 -8.18 8.74 -14.63
CA VAL A 213 -7.27 9.16 -15.69
C VAL A 213 -6.73 7.92 -16.39
N TYR A 214 -6.77 7.92 -17.73
CA TYR A 214 -6.23 6.86 -18.56
C TYR A 214 -5.07 7.38 -19.41
N SER A 215 -3.93 6.70 -19.36
CA SER A 215 -2.77 6.98 -20.20
C SER A 215 -2.53 5.79 -21.12
N PHE A 216 -2.74 5.98 -22.42
CA PHE A 216 -2.60 4.94 -23.43
C PHE A 216 -1.20 4.95 -24.04
N PHE A 217 -0.70 3.78 -24.44
CA PHE A 217 0.56 3.60 -25.16
C PHE A 217 0.41 2.57 -26.28
N ALA A 218 1.15 2.74 -27.39
CA ALA A 218 1.10 1.88 -28.57
C ALA A 218 2.03 0.67 -28.47
N ASP A 219 3.12 0.81 -27.70
CA ASP A 219 4.13 -0.22 -27.46
C ASP A 219 4.68 -0.08 -26.05
N GLY A 220 4.60 -1.15 -25.26
CA GLY A 220 5.03 -1.15 -23.87
C GLY A 220 4.58 -2.40 -23.12
N ASP A 221 4.88 -2.40 -21.84
CA ASP A 221 4.65 -3.50 -20.92
C ASP A 221 4.27 -2.96 -19.52
N PHE A 222 4.29 -3.82 -18.49
CA PHE A 222 4.02 -3.41 -17.11
C PHE A 222 5.04 -2.37 -16.58
N ASN A 223 6.28 -2.34 -17.10
CA ASN A 223 7.24 -1.27 -16.76
C ASN A 223 6.74 0.09 -17.27
N THR A 224 6.11 0.11 -18.45
CA THR A 224 5.49 1.32 -19.01
C THR A 224 4.36 1.82 -18.11
N ILE A 225 3.50 0.92 -17.61
CA ILE A 225 2.44 1.25 -16.64
C ILE A 225 3.04 1.86 -15.36
N ALA A 226 4.08 1.23 -14.80
CA ALA A 226 4.79 1.75 -13.62
C ALA A 226 5.38 3.15 -13.85
N LYS A 227 6.04 3.36 -15.00
CA LYS A 227 6.63 4.67 -15.37
C LYS A 227 5.57 5.76 -15.55
N ILE A 228 4.42 5.43 -16.13
CA ILE A 228 3.29 6.35 -16.26
C ILE A 228 2.81 6.77 -14.87
N TYR A 229 2.63 5.80 -13.95
CA TYR A 229 2.18 6.12 -12.60
C TYR A 229 3.22 6.90 -11.80
N ARG A 230 4.50 6.55 -11.90
CA ARG A 230 5.59 7.33 -11.28
C ARG A 230 5.63 8.78 -11.78
N ALA A 231 5.51 8.99 -13.09
CA ALA A 231 5.44 10.33 -13.68
C ALA A 231 4.22 11.11 -13.17
N TYR A 232 3.06 10.47 -13.14
CA TYR A 232 1.82 11.05 -12.59
C TYR A 232 1.99 11.49 -11.12
N ARG A 233 2.59 10.64 -10.26
CA ARG A 233 2.88 11.00 -8.86
C ARG A 233 3.82 12.19 -8.75
N LYS A 234 4.86 12.23 -9.58
CA LYS A 234 5.82 13.32 -9.62
C LYS A 234 5.18 14.64 -10.06
N GLU A 235 4.36 14.64 -11.11
CA GLU A 235 3.62 15.82 -11.59
C GLU A 235 2.67 16.38 -10.53
N ARG A 236 2.10 15.53 -9.69
CA ARG A 236 1.23 15.92 -8.57
C ARG A 236 1.99 16.35 -7.32
N GLY A 237 3.33 16.33 -7.34
CA GLY A 237 4.16 16.60 -6.15
C GLY A 237 4.00 15.54 -5.05
N ARG A 238 3.61 14.31 -5.41
CA ARG A 238 3.33 13.19 -4.50
C ARG A 238 4.34 12.05 -4.64
N LEU A 239 5.53 12.33 -5.14
CA LEU A 239 6.66 11.42 -5.18
C LEU A 239 7.78 12.02 -4.35
N THR A 240 7.87 11.63 -3.07
CA THR A 240 8.92 12.09 -2.16
C THR A 240 10.00 11.04 -2.06
N THR A 241 11.17 11.32 -2.59
CA THR A 241 12.32 10.41 -2.61
C THR A 241 13.01 10.29 -1.25
N LEU A 242 13.80 9.24 -1.04
CA LEU A 242 14.66 9.10 0.15
C LEU A 242 15.64 10.29 0.26
N ARG A 243 16.14 10.83 -0.84
CA ARG A 243 16.99 12.05 -0.82
C ARG A 243 16.26 13.25 -0.19
N GLU A 244 15.00 13.45 -0.53
CA GLU A 244 14.18 14.52 0.05
C GLU A 244 13.83 14.25 1.51
N LYS A 245 13.60 12.97 1.87
CA LYS A 245 13.36 12.55 3.27
C LYS A 245 14.62 12.72 4.13
N ILE A 246 15.80 12.38 3.59
CA ILE A 246 17.11 12.62 4.24
C ILE A 246 17.34 14.12 4.45
N ALA A 247 16.96 14.97 3.49
CA ALA A 247 17.09 16.42 3.66
C ALA A 247 16.22 16.97 4.80
N LYS A 248 15.08 16.34 5.09
CA LYS A 248 14.18 16.68 6.21
C LYS A 248 14.63 16.07 7.54
N ASN A 249 15.07 14.81 7.51
CA ASN A 249 15.56 14.06 8.67
C ASN A 249 16.84 13.29 8.28
N PRO A 250 18.03 13.83 8.60
CA PRO A 250 19.30 13.21 8.24
C PRO A 250 19.50 11.77 8.73
N LYS A 251 18.83 11.36 9.83
CA LYS A 251 18.90 9.98 10.32
C LYS A 251 18.40 8.96 9.31
N VAL A 252 17.51 9.33 8.40
CA VAL A 252 17.02 8.43 7.34
C VAL A 252 18.19 7.89 6.49
N ALA A 253 19.28 8.65 6.33
CA ALA A 253 20.47 8.17 5.63
C ALA A 253 21.14 6.96 6.31
N GLU A 254 20.96 6.81 7.60
CA GLU A 254 21.55 5.70 8.36
C GLU A 254 20.88 4.35 8.04
N LEU A 255 19.65 4.35 7.51
CA LEU A 255 18.98 3.14 7.03
C LEU A 255 19.67 2.52 5.80
N ILE A 256 20.41 3.31 5.00
CA ILE A 256 21.02 2.83 3.76
C ILE A 256 22.09 1.79 4.09
N GLY A 257 21.90 0.55 3.60
CA GLY A 257 22.79 -0.58 3.87
C GLY A 257 22.78 -1.04 5.33
N THR A 258 21.70 -0.75 6.08
CA THR A 258 21.54 -1.17 7.47
C THR A 258 20.49 -2.27 7.54
N PRO A 259 20.81 -3.44 8.14
CA PRO A 259 19.85 -4.50 8.39
C PRO A 259 18.94 -4.14 9.56
N ILE A 260 17.76 -4.73 9.57
CA ILE A 260 16.78 -4.59 10.65
C ILE A 260 16.87 -5.82 11.56
N VAL A 261 16.88 -5.62 12.87
CA VAL A 261 16.67 -6.68 13.87
C VAL A 261 15.34 -6.43 14.54
N HIS A 262 14.41 -7.36 14.32
CA HIS A 262 13.08 -7.34 14.93
C HIS A 262 13.06 -8.35 16.09
N THR A 263 12.67 -7.89 17.30
CA THR A 263 12.64 -8.74 18.49
C THR A 263 11.58 -8.28 19.47
N ASP A 264 10.97 -9.26 20.17
CA ASP A 264 9.96 -9.05 21.19
C ASP A 264 10.61 -8.87 22.57
N THR A 265 10.01 -8.02 23.41
CA THR A 265 10.33 -7.92 24.85
C THR A 265 9.35 -8.75 25.64
N ALA A 266 8.10 -8.37 25.70
CA ALA A 266 7.07 -9.05 26.46
C ALA A 266 5.86 -9.37 25.60
N ILE A 267 5.25 -10.50 25.89
CA ILE A 267 3.97 -10.94 25.35
C ILE A 267 3.06 -11.28 26.52
N HIS A 268 1.85 -10.74 26.50
CA HIS A 268 0.74 -11.12 27.35
C HIS A 268 -0.48 -11.37 26.47
N ILE A 269 -1.01 -12.59 26.48
CA ILE A 269 -2.19 -12.94 25.69
C ILE A 269 -3.42 -12.87 26.60
N HIS A 270 -4.26 -11.87 26.34
CA HIS A 270 -5.50 -11.66 27.08
C HIS A 270 -6.41 -12.90 27.00
N PRO A 271 -7.10 -13.31 28.11
CA PRO A 271 -7.95 -14.49 28.13
C PRO A 271 -9.04 -14.55 27.05
N ASP A 272 -9.55 -13.40 26.60
CA ASP A 272 -10.53 -13.29 25.52
C ASP A 272 -9.90 -13.18 24.12
N SER A 273 -8.57 -13.20 24.01
CA SER A 273 -7.90 -13.19 22.72
C SER A 273 -8.07 -14.49 21.96
N HIS A 274 -8.16 -14.40 20.61
CA HIS A 274 -8.15 -15.57 19.72
C HIS A 274 -6.91 -16.47 19.91
N TYR A 275 -5.79 -15.88 20.30
CA TYR A 275 -4.51 -16.60 20.52
C TYR A 275 -4.36 -17.21 21.91
N TYR A 276 -5.31 -16.97 22.82
CA TYR A 276 -5.22 -17.48 24.19
C TYR A 276 -5.25 -19.02 24.22
N LYS A 277 -4.36 -19.61 25.00
CA LYS A 277 -4.19 -21.07 25.17
C LYS A 277 -4.71 -21.49 26.53
N PRO A 278 -6.01 -21.86 26.66
CA PRO A 278 -6.60 -22.22 27.95
C PRO A 278 -6.02 -23.50 28.54
N ASP A 279 -5.57 -24.43 27.68
CA ASP A 279 -4.97 -25.71 28.11
C ASP A 279 -3.46 -25.59 28.43
N ASP A 280 -2.86 -24.45 28.16
CA ASP A 280 -1.44 -24.16 28.41
C ASP A 280 -1.23 -22.70 28.88
N PRO A 281 -1.79 -22.37 30.06
CA PRO A 281 -1.77 -20.97 30.56
C PRO A 281 -0.38 -20.39 30.72
N ALA A 282 0.63 -21.20 31.02
CA ALA A 282 2.02 -20.77 31.22
C ALA A 282 2.65 -20.21 29.93
N ASN A 283 2.13 -20.55 28.77
CA ASN A 283 2.61 -20.08 27.46
C ASN A 283 1.76 -18.93 26.88
N ASN A 284 0.94 -18.27 27.70
CA ASN A 284 0.27 -17.01 27.33
C ASN A 284 1.07 -15.78 27.73
N ASP A 285 2.09 -15.95 28.56
CA ASP A 285 2.97 -14.88 29.02
C ASP A 285 4.42 -15.25 28.71
N SER A 286 5.17 -14.29 28.21
CA SER A 286 6.61 -14.39 28.05
C SER A 286 7.28 -13.04 28.22
N CYS A 287 8.52 -13.04 28.72
CA CYS A 287 9.28 -11.81 28.87
C CYS A 287 10.76 -12.09 28.62
N LEU A 288 11.33 -11.38 27.66
CA LEU A 288 12.77 -11.24 27.48
C LEU A 288 13.18 -9.88 28.08
N THR A 289 14.26 -9.87 28.85
CA THR A 289 14.74 -8.63 29.46
C THR A 289 15.45 -7.74 28.44
N PHE A 290 15.49 -6.43 28.68
CA PHE A 290 16.29 -5.52 27.86
C PHE A 290 17.78 -5.88 27.88
N ASP A 291 18.29 -6.44 28.99
CA ASP A 291 19.67 -6.95 29.08
C ASP A 291 19.91 -8.14 28.15
N TYR A 292 18.93 -9.06 28.02
CA TYR A 292 19.02 -10.16 27.05
C TYR A 292 19.15 -9.65 25.62
N THR A 293 18.32 -8.67 25.26
CA THR A 293 18.41 -8.03 23.93
C THR A 293 19.76 -7.34 23.73
N ALA A 294 20.23 -6.58 24.74
CA ALA A 294 21.54 -5.92 24.70
C ALA A 294 22.69 -6.91 24.50
N GLU A 295 22.64 -8.09 25.14
CA GLU A 295 23.67 -9.12 24.97
C GLU A 295 23.62 -9.72 23.56
N GLY A 296 22.43 -10.00 23.02
CA GLY A 296 22.25 -10.45 21.65
C GLY A 296 22.84 -9.46 20.63
N LEU A 297 22.63 -8.14 20.84
CA LEU A 297 23.22 -7.10 19.97
C LEU A 297 24.75 -7.04 20.06
N ARG A 298 25.35 -7.25 21.25
CA ARG A 298 26.81 -7.33 21.39
C ARG A 298 27.36 -8.53 20.62
N GLN A 299 26.73 -9.71 20.76
CA GLN A 299 27.10 -10.90 20.02
C GLN A 299 26.97 -10.70 18.51
N LEU A 300 25.91 -10.04 18.05
CA LEU A 300 25.71 -9.71 16.64
C LEU A 300 26.83 -8.79 16.10
N LYS A 301 27.31 -7.84 16.93
CA LYS A 301 28.47 -7.00 16.61
C LYS A 301 29.74 -7.83 16.49
N GLU A 302 29.98 -8.76 17.39
CA GLU A 302 31.11 -9.69 17.36
C GLU A 302 31.06 -10.59 16.12
N ASN A 303 29.87 -10.99 15.68
CA ASN A 303 29.65 -11.76 14.46
C ASN A 303 29.82 -10.93 13.18
N GLY A 304 30.12 -9.64 13.28
CA GLY A 304 30.50 -8.78 12.15
C GLY A 304 29.38 -7.90 11.58
N ALA A 305 28.24 -7.75 12.25
CA ALA A 305 27.22 -6.76 11.90
C ALA A 305 27.69 -5.36 12.31
N GLU A 306 28.12 -4.57 11.35
CA GLU A 306 28.66 -3.22 11.62
C GLU A 306 27.61 -2.23 12.06
N LYS A 307 26.41 -2.30 11.44
CA LYS A 307 25.24 -1.46 11.70
C LYS A 307 24.03 -2.35 11.90
N VAL A 308 23.07 -1.86 12.68
CA VAL A 308 21.76 -2.50 12.88
C VAL A 308 20.74 -1.41 13.22
N TYR A 309 19.53 -1.54 12.71
CA TYR A 309 18.36 -0.87 13.24
C TYR A 309 17.60 -1.89 14.10
N LEU A 310 17.59 -1.69 15.42
CA LEU A 310 16.77 -2.48 16.32
C LEU A 310 15.31 -2.03 16.22
N HIS A 311 14.40 -2.95 15.98
CA HIS A 311 12.96 -2.78 16.10
C HIS A 311 12.48 -3.60 17.29
N LEU A 312 12.07 -2.92 18.37
CA LEU A 312 11.72 -3.51 19.66
C LEU A 312 10.22 -3.54 19.85
N ASP A 313 9.63 -4.72 19.91
CA ASP A 313 8.22 -4.94 20.21
C ASP A 313 7.99 -5.18 21.71
N GLY A 314 6.74 -5.05 22.14
CA GLY A 314 6.29 -5.49 23.45
C GLY A 314 6.95 -4.80 24.64
N TRP A 315 7.49 -3.59 24.46
CA TRP A 315 8.18 -2.82 25.50
C TRP A 315 7.25 -2.22 26.55
N GLY A 316 5.95 -2.08 26.24
CA GLY A 316 4.94 -1.49 27.10
C GLY A 316 4.46 -2.41 28.23
N HIS A 317 3.61 -1.89 29.10
CA HIS A 317 3.22 -2.48 30.38
C HIS A 317 2.75 -3.94 30.30
N HIS A 318 1.88 -4.27 29.33
CA HIS A 318 1.37 -5.64 29.11
C HIS A 318 2.01 -6.32 27.89
N GLY A 319 3.06 -5.74 27.30
CA GLY A 319 3.75 -6.32 26.16
C GLY A 319 3.12 -5.98 24.81
N TYR A 320 3.43 -6.82 23.81
CA TYR A 320 3.06 -6.62 22.43
C TYR A 320 1.54 -6.58 22.21
N ASP A 321 1.07 -5.66 21.39
CA ASP A 321 -0.35 -5.46 21.06
C ASP A 321 -1.29 -5.38 22.27
N ASN A 322 -0.85 -4.69 23.30
CA ASN A 322 -1.63 -4.49 24.51
C ASN A 322 -1.77 -3.03 24.89
N LEU A 323 -2.93 -2.67 25.45
CA LEU A 323 -3.25 -1.37 26.05
C LEU A 323 -3.12 -0.15 25.13
N HIS A 324 -2.84 -0.33 23.82
CA HIS A 324 -2.77 0.81 22.92
C HIS A 324 -4.07 1.63 22.92
N PRO A 325 -3.96 2.97 22.81
CA PRO A 325 -2.76 3.77 22.60
C PRO A 325 -2.05 4.23 23.90
N ASN A 326 -2.22 3.51 25.00
CA ASN A 326 -1.65 3.86 26.32
C ASN A 326 -0.69 2.76 26.84
N PRO A 327 0.46 2.50 26.17
CA PRO A 327 1.35 1.39 26.51
C PRO A 327 2.17 1.59 27.80
N PHE A 328 2.27 2.82 28.32
CA PHE A 328 3.03 3.12 29.54
C PHE A 328 2.36 2.61 30.82
N PRO A 329 3.16 2.28 31.88
CA PRO A 329 4.62 2.38 31.97
C PRO A 329 5.35 1.33 31.12
N ILE A 330 6.68 1.49 30.96
CA ILE A 330 7.54 0.49 30.33
C ILE A 330 7.52 -0.80 31.17
N HIS A 331 7.60 -1.95 30.54
CA HIS A 331 7.44 -3.27 31.17
C HIS A 331 8.47 -3.49 32.29
N GLU A 332 8.02 -3.57 33.55
CA GLU A 332 8.85 -3.61 34.74
C GLU A 332 9.73 -4.89 34.80
N ALA A 333 9.15 -6.05 34.47
CA ALA A 333 9.90 -7.31 34.52
C ALA A 333 10.98 -7.40 33.44
N ALA A 334 10.88 -6.61 32.36
CA ALA A 334 11.91 -6.50 31.34
C ALA A 334 13.08 -5.60 31.77
N GLY A 335 12.91 -4.81 32.84
CA GLY A 335 13.90 -3.86 33.35
C GLY A 335 13.38 -2.44 33.53
N GLY A 336 12.11 -2.18 33.19
CA GLY A 336 11.48 -0.86 33.31
C GLY A 336 12.19 0.22 32.48
N ALA A 337 11.96 1.48 32.85
CA ALA A 337 12.55 2.61 32.13
C ALA A 337 14.08 2.63 32.17
N ASP A 338 14.68 2.23 33.30
CA ASP A 338 16.14 2.21 33.42
C ASP A 338 16.77 1.12 32.52
N GLY A 339 16.17 -0.06 32.46
CA GLY A 339 16.61 -1.14 31.55
C GLY A 339 16.48 -0.76 30.07
N MET A 340 15.38 -0.12 29.69
CA MET A 340 15.18 0.34 28.31
C MET A 340 16.19 1.43 27.93
N ARG A 341 16.51 2.35 28.85
CA ARG A 341 17.56 3.37 28.66
C ARG A 341 18.92 2.72 28.49
N ALA A 342 19.27 1.73 29.32
CA ALA A 342 20.52 0.98 29.20
C ALA A 342 20.62 0.22 27.87
N LEU A 343 19.53 -0.37 27.35
CA LEU A 343 19.47 -0.98 26.04
C LEU A 343 19.71 0.04 24.92
N GLN A 344 19.04 1.22 25.00
CA GLN A 344 19.25 2.32 24.04
C GLN A 344 20.71 2.79 24.04
N GLU A 345 21.33 2.96 25.21
CA GLU A 345 22.75 3.33 25.34
C GLU A 345 23.67 2.25 24.75
N THR A 346 23.31 0.98 24.94
CA THR A 346 24.03 -0.15 24.32
C THR A 346 23.95 -0.07 22.81
N CYS A 347 22.76 0.15 22.22
CA CYS A 347 22.61 0.34 20.76
C CYS A 347 23.55 1.45 20.27
N HIS A 348 23.51 2.62 20.88
CA HIS A 348 24.30 3.76 20.46
C HIS A 348 25.83 3.50 20.62
N SER A 349 26.24 2.82 21.69
CA SER A 349 27.66 2.47 21.91
C SER A 349 28.21 1.48 20.85
N LEU A 350 27.34 0.65 20.28
CA LEU A 350 27.66 -0.27 19.20
C LEU A 350 27.58 0.39 17.82
N GLY A 351 27.11 1.63 17.74
CA GLY A 351 26.82 2.33 16.49
C GLY A 351 25.54 1.86 15.81
N TYR A 352 24.58 1.37 16.60
CA TYR A 352 23.27 0.88 16.17
C TYR A 352 22.18 1.91 16.45
N MET A 353 21.08 1.86 15.69
CA MET A 353 19.88 2.64 15.91
C MET A 353 18.91 1.91 16.85
N PHE A 354 18.23 2.66 17.71
CA PHE A 354 17.22 2.16 18.64
C PHE A 354 15.83 2.57 18.14
N GLY A 355 15.04 1.60 17.71
CA GLY A 355 13.67 1.78 17.24
C GLY A 355 12.67 0.98 18.05
N ILE A 356 11.42 1.42 18.05
CA ILE A 356 10.32 0.81 18.80
C ILE A 356 9.09 0.59 17.93
N HIS A 357 8.28 -0.40 18.33
CA HIS A 357 6.89 -0.56 17.92
C HIS A 357 5.97 0.34 18.75
N ASP A 358 4.97 0.96 18.10
CA ASP A 358 3.87 1.67 18.74
C ASP A 358 2.62 1.54 17.87
N GLN A 359 1.43 1.83 18.41
CA GLN A 359 0.18 1.65 17.69
C GLN A 359 -0.88 2.66 18.13
N TYR A 360 -1.67 3.20 17.17
CA TYR A 360 -2.69 4.24 17.41
C TYR A 360 -3.97 4.01 16.59
N ARG A 361 -4.24 2.77 16.16
CA ARG A 361 -5.50 2.38 15.52
C ARG A 361 -6.29 1.40 16.37
N ASP A 362 -5.69 0.28 16.79
CA ASP A 362 -6.37 -0.67 17.66
C ASP A 362 -6.49 -0.06 19.05
N TYR A 363 -7.71 0.09 19.50
CA TYR A 363 -8.05 0.73 20.76
C TYR A 363 -8.61 -0.32 21.71
N TYR A 364 -7.75 -0.80 22.59
CA TYR A 364 -8.05 -1.88 23.52
C TYR A 364 -8.98 -1.42 24.63
N TYR A 365 -9.97 -2.24 25.00
CA TYR A 365 -10.94 -1.91 26.04
C TYR A 365 -10.30 -1.79 27.42
N ASP A 366 -9.20 -2.50 27.66
CA ASP A 366 -8.41 -2.42 28.90
C ASP A 366 -7.42 -1.24 28.90
N SER A 367 -7.34 -0.47 27.82
CA SER A 367 -6.47 0.70 27.74
C SER A 367 -6.89 1.75 28.79
N PRO A 368 -5.95 2.28 29.61
CA PRO A 368 -6.28 3.32 30.57
C PRO A 368 -6.99 4.52 29.92
N GLY A 369 -8.17 4.86 30.44
CA GLY A 369 -8.97 5.96 29.89
C GLY A 369 -9.74 5.60 28.61
N PHE A 370 -9.94 4.33 28.33
CA PHE A 370 -10.79 3.87 27.21
C PHE A 370 -12.21 4.49 27.31
N THR A 371 -12.69 4.97 26.18
CA THR A 371 -14.09 5.38 25.97
C THR A 371 -14.49 5.19 24.53
N LEU A 372 -15.69 4.70 24.28
CA LEU A 372 -16.25 4.58 22.93
C LEU A 372 -16.44 5.95 22.24
N ASP A 373 -16.50 7.04 23.02
CA ASP A 373 -16.57 8.40 22.47
C ASP A 373 -15.33 8.77 21.63
N ASN A 374 -14.21 8.05 21.78
CA ASN A 374 -12.99 8.25 20.99
C ASN A 374 -12.86 7.26 19.82
N ALA A 375 -13.78 6.28 19.74
CA ALA A 375 -13.71 5.24 18.73
C ALA A 375 -14.30 5.69 17.37
N VAL A 376 -13.90 5.00 16.31
CA VAL A 376 -14.57 5.10 15.01
C VAL A 376 -16.02 4.64 15.16
N GLU A 377 -16.96 5.49 14.77
CA GLU A 377 -18.39 5.20 14.75
C GLU A 377 -18.85 5.00 13.31
N TYR A 378 -19.53 3.90 13.01
CA TYR A 378 -20.09 3.62 11.70
C TYR A 378 -21.40 4.38 11.47
N PHE A 379 -21.90 4.37 10.23
CA PHE A 379 -23.12 5.07 9.82
C PHE A 379 -24.36 4.71 10.67
N ASP A 380 -24.46 3.48 11.14
CA ASP A 380 -25.56 2.97 11.97
C ASP A 380 -25.38 3.20 13.47
N GLY A 381 -24.32 3.92 13.86
CA GLY A 381 -23.95 4.19 15.26
C GLY A 381 -23.21 3.04 15.95
N SER A 382 -22.89 1.97 15.23
CA SER A 382 -22.11 0.85 15.77
C SER A 382 -20.61 1.14 15.72
N HIS A 383 -19.82 0.32 16.45
CA HIS A 383 -18.37 0.36 16.47
C HIS A 383 -17.82 -1.01 16.04
N PHE A 384 -16.62 -1.01 15.48
CA PHE A 384 -15.89 -2.26 15.27
C PHE A 384 -15.64 -2.96 16.61
N TYR A 385 -15.69 -4.28 16.59
CA TYR A 385 -15.31 -5.12 17.73
C TYR A 385 -14.54 -6.34 17.23
N SER A 386 -13.42 -6.59 17.85
CA SER A 386 -12.64 -7.80 17.66
C SER A 386 -11.95 -8.18 18.97
N SER A 387 -11.57 -9.45 19.08
CA SER A 387 -10.67 -9.95 20.13
C SER A 387 -9.57 -10.82 19.50
N TYR A 388 -9.18 -10.47 18.27
CA TYR A 388 -8.26 -11.33 17.52
C TYR A 388 -6.83 -11.23 18.05
N TRP A 389 -6.33 -10.02 18.33
CA TRP A 389 -4.93 -9.79 18.73
C TRP A 389 -4.67 -10.08 20.22
N TYR A 390 -3.40 -10.02 20.64
CA TYR A 390 -2.94 -10.43 21.97
C TYR A 390 -3.61 -9.66 23.10
N GLY A 391 -3.83 -8.37 22.93
CA GLY A 391 -4.50 -7.53 23.94
C GLY A 391 -6.01 -7.79 24.10
N GLY A 392 -6.58 -8.74 23.36
CA GLY A 392 -7.98 -9.15 23.47
C GLY A 392 -8.96 -8.13 22.88
N PRO A 393 -10.09 -7.82 23.60
CA PRO A 393 -11.12 -6.95 23.09
C PRO A 393 -10.63 -5.58 22.69
N HIS A 394 -10.91 -5.15 21.46
CA HIS A 394 -10.54 -3.85 20.92
C HIS A 394 -11.55 -3.34 19.88
N THR A 395 -11.51 -2.04 19.67
CA THR A 395 -12.18 -1.31 18.59
C THR A 395 -11.13 -0.47 17.84
N PHE A 396 -11.54 0.49 16.99
CA PHE A 396 -10.61 1.40 16.33
C PHE A 396 -10.68 2.80 16.92
N LEU A 397 -9.53 3.34 17.31
CA LEU A 397 -9.38 4.75 17.66
C LEU A 397 -9.60 5.61 16.41
N CYS A 398 -10.40 6.67 16.52
CA CYS A 398 -10.52 7.61 15.40
C CYS A 398 -9.17 8.28 15.13
N ALA A 399 -8.66 8.16 13.90
CA ALA A 399 -7.36 8.68 13.51
C ALA A 399 -7.23 10.20 13.70
N LYS A 400 -8.35 10.94 13.74
CA LYS A 400 -8.39 12.37 14.06
C LYS A 400 -7.85 12.69 15.45
N LEU A 401 -7.94 11.73 16.39
CA LEU A 401 -7.48 11.86 17.78
C LEU A 401 -6.07 11.30 17.98
N ALA A 402 -5.57 10.46 17.08
CA ALA A 402 -4.27 9.80 17.19
C ALA A 402 -3.09 10.78 17.40
N PRO A 403 -3.01 11.98 16.78
CA PRO A 403 -1.91 12.91 17.00
C PRO A 403 -1.71 13.34 18.46
N ASP A 404 -2.79 13.43 19.26
CA ASP A 404 -2.68 13.80 20.66
C ASP A 404 -2.06 12.69 21.50
N TYR A 405 -2.39 11.42 21.20
CA TYR A 405 -1.76 10.26 21.82
C TYR A 405 -0.29 10.12 21.43
N VAL A 406 0.04 10.29 20.14
CA VAL A 406 1.44 10.31 19.67
C VAL A 406 2.24 11.37 20.42
N ARG A 407 1.74 12.61 20.47
CA ARG A 407 2.43 13.69 21.20
C ARG A 407 2.72 13.29 22.65
N ARG A 408 1.71 12.84 23.37
CA ARG A 408 1.81 12.44 24.78
C ARG A 408 2.83 11.32 24.99
N ASN A 409 2.79 10.27 24.17
CA ASN A 409 3.67 9.12 24.35
C ASN A 409 5.14 9.49 24.06
N TYR A 410 5.41 10.30 23.04
CA TYR A 410 6.78 10.72 22.73
C TYR A 410 7.30 11.81 23.68
N ASP A 411 6.44 12.64 24.27
CA ASP A 411 6.81 13.53 25.39
C ASP A 411 7.18 12.71 26.64
N GLU A 412 6.55 11.55 26.87
CA GLU A 412 6.89 10.65 27.96
C GLU A 412 8.26 9.98 27.76
N PHE A 413 8.63 9.55 26.53
CA PHE A 413 9.99 9.08 26.26
C PHE A 413 11.04 10.16 26.52
N GLU A 414 10.78 11.40 26.12
CA GLU A 414 11.67 12.53 26.41
C GLU A 414 11.81 12.76 27.94
N ARG A 415 10.69 12.69 28.70
CA ARG A 415 10.70 12.81 30.15
C ARG A 415 11.50 11.71 30.84
N LEU A 416 11.50 10.50 30.26
CA LEU A 416 12.27 9.36 30.76
C LEU A 416 13.73 9.35 30.28
N ASP A 417 14.17 10.35 29.51
CA ASP A 417 15.49 10.45 28.89
C ASP A 417 15.83 9.22 28.01
N ILE A 418 14.84 8.72 27.27
CA ILE A 418 14.99 7.62 26.31
C ILE A 418 14.95 8.21 24.89
N LYS A 419 16.04 8.06 24.15
CA LYS A 419 16.20 8.61 22.80
C LYS A 419 15.79 7.57 21.76
N ILE A 420 14.69 7.81 21.07
CA ILE A 420 14.18 6.97 20.00
C ILE A 420 14.77 7.43 18.68
N ASP A 421 15.41 6.53 17.92
CA ASP A 421 15.93 6.81 16.59
C ASP A 421 14.92 6.53 15.49
N GLY A 422 14.06 5.53 15.68
CA GLY A 422 12.98 5.21 14.77
C GLY A 422 11.75 4.68 15.48
N SER A 423 10.61 4.82 14.86
CA SER A 423 9.37 4.27 15.37
C SER A 423 8.48 3.73 14.26
N TYR A 424 7.93 2.57 14.53
CA TYR A 424 6.97 1.87 13.72
C TYR A 424 5.57 2.12 14.29
N LEU A 425 4.75 2.86 13.55
CA LEU A 425 3.35 3.03 13.87
C LEU A 425 2.56 1.94 13.14
N ASP A 426 2.23 0.90 13.90
CA ASP A 426 1.58 -0.29 13.40
C ASP A 426 0.23 -0.01 12.72
N VAL A 427 -0.12 -0.81 11.73
CA VAL A 427 -1.35 -0.78 10.90
C VAL A 427 -1.71 0.57 10.25
N PHE A 428 -0.86 1.58 10.27
CA PHE A 428 -1.18 2.89 9.68
C PHE A 428 -1.15 2.89 8.15
N SER A 429 -0.40 1.98 7.54
CA SER A 429 -0.21 1.94 6.08
C SER A 429 -0.53 0.61 5.41
N VAL A 430 -1.11 -0.35 6.14
CA VAL A 430 -1.52 -1.65 5.59
C VAL A 430 -3.03 -1.80 5.45
N VAL A 431 -3.80 -1.17 6.35
CA VAL A 431 -5.25 -1.33 6.41
C VAL A 431 -5.97 -0.18 5.72
N GLU A 432 -7.24 -0.37 5.43
CA GLU A 432 -8.12 0.64 4.87
C GLU A 432 -8.12 1.95 5.66
N MET A 433 -8.43 3.04 4.98
CA MET A 433 -8.68 4.31 5.63
C MET A 433 -10.05 4.27 6.30
N ASP A 434 -10.10 4.50 7.61
CA ASP A 434 -11.33 4.49 8.38
C ASP A 434 -12.18 5.73 8.08
N GLU A 435 -13.50 5.56 8.06
CA GLU A 435 -14.48 6.64 8.01
C GLU A 435 -15.23 6.69 9.34
N CYS A 436 -15.43 7.87 9.93
CA CYS A 436 -16.03 8.03 11.24
C CYS A 436 -17.25 8.96 11.17
N PHE A 437 -18.40 8.49 11.64
CA PHE A 437 -19.66 9.24 11.68
C PHE A 437 -19.92 9.91 13.05
N ASN A 438 -19.02 9.77 14.02
CA ASN A 438 -19.18 10.42 15.31
C ASN A 438 -19.29 11.95 15.12
N LYS A 439 -20.32 12.55 15.70
CA LYS A 439 -20.65 13.98 15.54
C LYS A 439 -19.55 14.93 16.05
N ASP A 440 -18.73 14.50 17.02
CA ASP A 440 -17.72 15.33 17.64
C ASP A 440 -16.37 15.26 16.90
N HIS A 441 -16.13 14.16 16.16
CA HIS A 441 -14.94 13.98 15.33
C HIS A 441 -15.26 13.25 13.99
N PRO A 442 -16.19 13.80 13.18
CA PRO A 442 -16.46 13.19 11.88
C PRO A 442 -15.20 13.20 11.03
N MET A 443 -14.99 12.14 10.24
CA MET A 443 -13.76 11.96 9.48
C MET A 443 -14.02 11.14 8.22
N THR A 444 -13.66 11.69 7.07
CA THR A 444 -13.64 10.98 5.78
C THR A 444 -12.41 10.07 5.67
N ARG A 445 -12.42 9.12 4.74
CA ARG A 445 -11.26 8.25 4.45
C ARG A 445 -10.02 9.06 4.02
N GLU A 446 -10.22 10.13 3.26
CA GLU A 446 -9.12 11.03 2.90
C GLU A 446 -8.53 11.76 4.13
N GLU A 447 -9.38 12.21 5.04
CA GLU A 447 -8.92 12.83 6.30
C GLU A 447 -8.20 11.83 7.20
N CYS A 448 -8.68 10.57 7.28
CA CYS A 448 -7.98 9.50 7.98
C CYS A 448 -6.52 9.37 7.51
N SER A 449 -6.31 9.29 6.19
CA SER A 449 -4.98 9.28 5.60
C SER A 449 -4.14 10.51 6.02
N LYS A 450 -4.73 11.70 6.04
CA LYS A 450 -4.05 12.94 6.45
C LYS A 450 -3.62 12.89 7.93
N TYR A 451 -4.48 12.38 8.82
CA TYR A 451 -4.16 12.28 10.25
C TYR A 451 -3.10 11.20 10.52
N ARG A 452 -3.17 10.03 9.85
CA ARG A 452 -2.12 9.01 9.94
C ARG A 452 -0.77 9.56 9.47
N ARG A 453 -0.73 10.26 8.33
CA ARG A 453 0.49 10.95 7.86
C ARG A 453 0.98 12.00 8.84
N HIS A 454 0.07 12.77 9.44
CA HIS A 454 0.43 13.77 10.44
C HIS A 454 1.16 13.16 11.63
N CYS A 455 0.73 11.99 12.12
CA CYS A 455 1.43 11.26 13.17
C CYS A 455 2.88 10.91 12.76
N LEU A 456 3.07 10.40 11.54
CA LEU A 456 4.40 10.08 11.00
C LEU A 456 5.27 11.33 10.79
N ASP A 457 4.68 12.44 10.35
CA ASP A 457 5.37 13.73 10.20
C ASP A 457 5.79 14.32 11.57
N MET A 458 5.00 14.07 12.65
CA MET A 458 5.39 14.43 14.01
C MET A 458 6.65 13.67 14.45
N LEU A 459 6.81 12.38 14.10
CA LEU A 459 8.04 11.64 14.35
C LEU A 459 9.21 12.26 13.60
N THR A 460 9.04 12.54 12.31
CA THR A 460 10.05 13.20 11.48
C THR A 460 10.50 14.53 12.08
N SER A 461 9.57 15.35 12.61
CA SER A 461 9.87 16.64 13.24
C SER A 461 10.69 16.51 14.53
N ARG A 462 10.63 15.36 15.20
CA ARG A 462 11.45 15.01 16.37
C ARG A 462 12.78 14.36 16.01
N GLY A 463 13.09 14.22 14.70
CA GLY A 463 14.29 13.52 14.22
C GLY A 463 14.20 11.99 14.35
N ILE A 464 12.99 11.44 14.50
CA ILE A 464 12.71 10.01 14.58
C ILE A 464 12.39 9.50 13.16
N ILE A 465 12.92 8.33 12.78
CA ILE A 465 12.66 7.69 11.49
C ILE A 465 11.24 7.09 11.52
N PRO A 466 10.31 7.56 10.68
CA PRO A 466 8.95 7.05 10.66
C PRO A 466 8.87 5.77 9.83
N SER A 467 8.19 4.76 10.37
CA SER A 467 7.89 3.50 9.68
C SER A 467 6.49 2.97 10.01
N SER A 468 6.01 2.00 9.26
CA SER A 468 4.75 1.31 9.51
C SER A 468 4.73 -0.05 8.81
N GLU A 469 3.67 -0.83 9.05
CA GLU A 469 3.41 -2.10 8.40
C GLU A 469 3.02 -1.91 6.94
N GLU A 470 3.62 -2.64 6.02
CA GLU A 470 3.36 -2.57 4.58
C GLU A 470 3.28 -1.12 4.05
N VAL A 471 2.63 -0.88 2.91
CA VAL A 471 2.58 0.47 2.37
C VAL A 471 1.43 0.73 1.41
N LEU A 472 0.46 1.51 1.85
CA LEU A 472 -0.44 2.22 0.95
C LEU A 472 0.25 3.51 0.48
N ASP A 473 0.26 3.79 -0.81
CA ASP A 473 1.02 4.92 -1.36
C ASP A 473 0.50 6.30 -0.91
N CYS A 474 -0.72 6.37 -0.39
CA CYS A 474 -1.26 7.59 0.22
C CYS A 474 -0.54 7.97 1.53
N ILE A 475 0.23 7.06 2.13
CA ILE A 475 1.00 7.28 3.36
C ILE A 475 2.50 7.43 3.09
N ILE A 476 3.00 6.92 1.96
CA ILE A 476 4.44 6.79 1.66
C ILE A 476 5.25 8.09 1.78
N GLU A 477 4.63 9.24 1.52
CA GLU A 477 5.32 10.54 1.59
C GLU A 477 5.89 10.82 2.99
N SER A 478 5.23 10.30 4.04
CA SER A 478 5.57 10.50 5.44
C SER A 478 6.33 9.32 6.08
N MET A 479 6.61 8.24 5.32
CA MET A 479 7.37 7.06 5.79
C MET A 479 8.76 7.01 5.18
N ALA A 480 9.75 6.49 5.93
CA ALA A 480 11.09 6.24 5.43
C ALA A 480 11.43 4.74 5.34
N LEU A 481 10.79 3.92 6.16
CA LEU A 481 10.96 2.48 6.24
C LEU A 481 9.57 1.83 6.22
N CYS A 482 9.41 0.79 5.42
CA CYS A 482 8.22 -0.04 5.34
C CYS A 482 8.60 -1.43 5.84
N HIS A 483 7.97 -1.91 6.90
CA HIS A 483 8.15 -3.28 7.34
C HIS A 483 7.23 -4.18 6.53
N HIS A 484 7.84 -5.13 5.82
CA HIS A 484 7.20 -6.02 4.86
C HIS A 484 6.60 -5.30 3.64
N ALA A 485 6.69 -5.90 2.50
CA ALA A 485 5.98 -5.52 1.29
C ALA A 485 5.79 -6.78 0.44
N PRO A 486 4.80 -7.63 0.77
CA PRO A 486 4.64 -8.94 0.17
C PRO A 486 4.20 -8.89 -1.30
N PHE A 487 4.36 -10.01 -1.99
CA PHE A 487 3.74 -10.27 -3.29
C PHE A 487 2.40 -11.00 -3.11
N PRO A 488 1.41 -10.78 -3.98
CA PRO A 488 0.09 -11.40 -3.88
C PRO A 488 0.08 -12.87 -4.33
N CYS A 489 1.07 -13.63 -3.93
CA CYS A 489 1.31 -14.98 -4.40
C CYS A 489 1.03 -16.07 -3.36
N THR A 490 0.65 -15.67 -2.12
CA THR A 490 0.20 -16.61 -1.09
C THR A 490 -0.86 -16.00 -0.20
N ASP A 491 -1.80 -16.82 0.21
CA ASP A 491 -2.61 -16.58 1.38
C ASP A 491 -1.84 -17.16 2.58
N PHE A 492 -1.51 -16.34 3.56
CA PHE A 492 -0.78 -16.79 4.76
C PHE A 492 -1.61 -17.74 5.62
N GLU A 493 -2.94 -17.59 5.57
CA GLU A 493 -3.88 -18.44 6.29
C GLU A 493 -4.19 -19.74 5.53
N ASP A 494 -4.08 -19.73 4.20
CA ASP A 494 -4.34 -20.88 3.34
C ASP A 494 -3.25 -21.04 2.27
N PRO A 495 -2.17 -21.74 2.62
CA PRO A 495 -1.03 -21.93 1.73
C PRO A 495 -1.32 -22.81 0.50
N GLU A 496 -2.47 -23.44 0.42
CA GLU A 496 -2.90 -24.25 -0.74
C GLU A 496 -3.71 -23.43 -1.75
N LYS A 497 -4.07 -22.19 -1.44
CA LYS A 497 -4.69 -21.30 -2.43
C LYS A 497 -3.73 -21.01 -3.58
N GLU A 498 -4.25 -21.15 -4.79
CA GLU A 498 -3.51 -20.88 -6.02
C GLU A 498 -3.04 -19.42 -6.08
N ASN A 499 -1.86 -19.20 -6.62
CA ASN A 499 -1.33 -17.89 -6.92
C ASN A 499 -2.29 -17.07 -7.80
N VAL A 500 -2.40 -15.79 -7.49
CA VAL A 500 -3.27 -14.84 -8.23
C VAL A 500 -2.53 -14.27 -9.44
N GLY A 501 -1.82 -15.06 -10.20
CA GLY A 501 -1.05 -14.63 -11.36
C GLY A 501 0.46 -14.61 -11.12
N VAL A 502 1.18 -13.85 -11.93
CA VAL A 502 2.64 -13.76 -11.91
C VAL A 502 3.07 -12.56 -11.06
N PRO A 503 3.83 -12.75 -9.96
CA PRO A 503 4.32 -11.64 -9.14
C PRO A 503 5.24 -10.73 -9.94
N ILE A 504 5.04 -9.41 -9.82
CA ILE A 504 5.90 -8.38 -10.40
C ILE A 504 6.17 -7.28 -9.37
N PRO A 505 7.36 -6.68 -9.34
CA PRO A 505 7.70 -5.64 -8.39
C PRO A 505 7.17 -4.26 -8.84
N LEU A 506 5.85 -4.18 -9.14
CA LEU A 506 5.21 -2.97 -9.65
C LEU A 506 5.38 -1.80 -8.70
N PHE A 507 5.23 -2.05 -7.37
CA PHE A 507 5.44 -1.02 -6.36
C PHE A 507 6.88 -0.52 -6.34
N ASN A 508 7.88 -1.41 -6.39
CA ASN A 508 9.28 -1.02 -6.45
C ASN A 508 9.65 -0.28 -7.76
N LEU A 509 9.05 -0.63 -8.89
CA LEU A 509 9.21 0.10 -10.16
C LEU A 509 8.72 1.56 -10.05
N VAL A 510 7.82 1.85 -9.12
CA VAL A 510 7.30 3.20 -8.87
C VAL A 510 8.08 3.90 -7.75
N PHE A 511 8.37 3.22 -6.62
CA PHE A 511 8.76 3.84 -5.37
C PHE A 511 10.07 3.34 -4.76
N HIS A 512 10.91 2.61 -5.49
CA HIS A 512 12.16 2.04 -4.95
C HIS A 512 13.02 3.08 -4.23
N ASP A 513 13.26 4.23 -4.83
CA ASP A 513 14.05 5.33 -4.27
C ASP A 513 13.28 6.22 -3.28
N CYS A 514 12.07 5.81 -2.89
CA CYS A 514 11.21 6.58 -1.99
C CYS A 514 11.12 5.99 -0.58
N ILE A 515 11.42 4.69 -0.40
CA ILE A 515 11.24 4.00 0.86
C ILE A 515 12.20 2.81 0.98
N VAL A 516 12.67 2.53 2.20
CA VAL A 516 13.49 1.34 2.48
C VAL A 516 12.56 0.17 2.81
N ILE A 517 12.80 -0.99 2.18
CA ILE A 517 12.06 -2.24 2.40
C ILE A 517 13.04 -3.35 2.78
N PRO A 518 12.95 -3.93 3.99
CA PRO A 518 13.75 -5.08 4.38
C PRO A 518 13.11 -6.39 3.91
N TRP A 519 13.95 -7.37 3.62
CA TRP A 519 13.58 -8.71 3.20
C TRP A 519 14.18 -9.76 4.14
N ASP A 520 13.46 -10.85 4.36
CA ASP A 520 13.98 -11.94 5.17
C ASP A 520 15.10 -12.67 4.43
N CYS A 521 16.28 -12.79 5.04
CA CYS A 521 17.45 -13.42 4.40
C CYS A 521 17.60 -14.91 4.71
N ARG A 522 16.67 -15.54 5.45
CA ARG A 522 16.84 -16.91 5.96
C ARG A 522 15.69 -17.85 5.70
N GLN A 523 14.51 -17.34 5.51
CA GLN A 523 13.37 -18.19 5.19
C GLN A 523 13.45 -18.51 3.70
N LYS A 524 13.94 -19.70 3.40
CA LYS A 524 14.07 -20.21 2.03
C LYS A 524 12.72 -20.43 1.36
N ARG A 525 11.63 -20.53 2.15
CA ARG A 525 10.28 -20.76 1.65
C ARG A 525 9.26 -20.19 2.63
N GLY A 526 8.35 -19.36 2.14
CA GLY A 526 7.23 -18.85 2.93
C GLY A 526 7.59 -17.79 3.95
N ALA A 527 8.52 -16.90 3.63
CA ALA A 527 8.72 -15.68 4.37
C ALA A 527 7.48 -14.78 4.26
N TRP A 528 7.32 -13.88 5.23
CA TRP A 528 6.19 -12.93 5.28
C TRP A 528 5.94 -12.18 3.97
N SER A 529 6.99 -11.94 3.19
CA SER A 529 6.92 -11.09 1.99
C SER A 529 6.71 -11.83 0.66
N ILE A 530 6.74 -13.18 0.62
CA ILE A 530 6.79 -13.95 -0.63
C ILE A 530 6.08 -15.31 -0.55
N ALA A 531 5.89 -15.94 -1.72
CA ALA A 531 5.37 -17.30 -1.84
C ALA A 531 6.27 -18.33 -1.14
N ARG A 532 5.65 -19.39 -0.61
CA ARG A 532 6.37 -20.49 0.05
C ARG A 532 7.40 -21.20 -0.82
N THR A 533 7.30 -21.07 -2.13
CA THR A 533 8.21 -21.67 -3.11
C THR A 533 9.45 -20.84 -3.37
N ASP A 534 9.44 -19.57 -3.01
CA ASP A 534 10.44 -18.59 -3.40
C ASP A 534 11.40 -18.27 -2.24
N SER A 535 12.57 -17.73 -2.59
CA SER A 535 13.53 -17.16 -1.66
C SER A 535 13.29 -15.67 -1.46
N ALA A 536 13.11 -15.25 -0.19
CA ALA A 536 13.02 -13.84 0.15
C ALA A 536 14.32 -13.09 -0.13
N PHE A 537 15.47 -13.76 0.06
CA PHE A 537 16.77 -13.18 -0.24
C PHE A 537 16.91 -12.84 -1.73
N ILE A 538 16.52 -13.77 -2.61
CA ILE A 538 16.57 -13.56 -4.07
C ILE A 538 15.63 -12.41 -4.50
N TRP A 539 14.40 -12.36 -3.97
CA TRP A 539 13.51 -11.23 -4.23
C TRP A 539 14.05 -9.92 -3.66
N GLY A 540 14.69 -9.96 -2.48
CA GLY A 540 15.39 -8.82 -1.89
C GLY A 540 16.48 -8.26 -2.80
N LEU A 541 17.28 -9.14 -3.44
CA LEU A 541 18.28 -8.73 -4.43
C LEU A 541 17.63 -8.12 -5.68
N LEU A 542 16.60 -8.76 -6.25
CA LEU A 542 15.88 -8.24 -7.42
C LEU A 542 15.22 -6.89 -7.15
N CYS A 543 14.77 -6.65 -5.91
CA CYS A 543 14.15 -5.39 -5.49
C CYS A 543 15.15 -4.39 -4.90
N GLY A 544 16.43 -4.74 -4.74
CA GLY A 544 17.45 -3.85 -4.17
C GLY A 544 17.18 -3.42 -2.73
N GLY A 545 16.47 -4.26 -1.96
CA GLY A 545 16.08 -3.98 -0.58
C GLY A 545 17.18 -4.28 0.45
N THR A 546 16.98 -3.82 1.69
CA THR A 546 17.78 -4.28 2.83
C THR A 546 17.23 -5.59 3.38
N ILE A 547 17.75 -6.08 4.52
CA ILE A 547 17.40 -7.40 5.06
C ILE A 547 17.06 -7.35 6.55
N TYR A 548 16.41 -8.43 7.03
CA TYR A 548 16.30 -8.73 8.44
C TYR A 548 17.43 -9.68 8.88
N TYR A 549 18.04 -9.38 10.03
CA TYR A 549 18.80 -10.35 10.82
C TYR A 549 17.99 -10.79 12.04
N LYS A 550 18.16 -12.04 12.48
CA LYS A 550 17.74 -12.44 13.82
C LYS A 550 18.69 -11.84 14.85
N LEU A 551 18.21 -11.59 16.07
CA LEU A 551 19.03 -11.08 17.18
C LEU A 551 20.30 -11.93 17.43
N HIS A 552 20.22 -13.24 17.20
CA HIS A 552 21.33 -14.20 17.39
C HIS A 552 21.85 -14.74 16.05
N ALA A 553 21.90 -13.91 15.00
CA ALA A 553 22.46 -14.32 13.72
C ALA A 553 23.93 -14.74 13.87
N SER A 554 24.29 -15.88 13.30
CA SER A 554 25.66 -16.38 13.26
C SER A 554 26.55 -15.51 12.35
N ALA A 555 27.88 -15.62 12.52
CA ALA A 555 28.82 -14.91 11.64
C ALA A 555 28.66 -15.29 10.15
N GLU A 556 28.29 -16.55 9.85
CA GLU A 556 28.03 -17.01 8.49
C GLU A 556 26.81 -16.30 7.90
N GLU A 557 25.76 -16.15 8.68
CA GLU A 557 24.52 -15.49 8.26
C GLU A 557 24.71 -13.98 8.09
N VAL A 558 25.51 -13.38 8.96
CA VAL A 558 25.89 -11.96 8.83
C VAL A 558 26.71 -11.76 7.56
N GLU A 559 27.68 -12.65 7.27
CA GLU A 559 28.50 -12.57 6.06
C GLU A 559 27.67 -12.75 4.79
N HIS A 560 26.73 -13.72 4.78
CA HIS A 560 25.82 -13.91 3.64
C HIS A 560 24.97 -12.67 3.38
N GLY A 561 24.41 -12.07 4.42
CA GLY A 561 23.57 -10.88 4.32
C GLY A 561 24.30 -9.63 3.80
N LYS A 562 25.63 -9.55 3.94
CA LYS A 562 26.42 -8.42 3.43
C LYS A 562 26.24 -8.22 1.92
N ILE A 563 25.96 -9.28 1.16
CA ILE A 563 25.73 -9.19 -0.29
C ILE A 563 24.55 -8.24 -0.58
N ALA A 564 23.41 -8.46 0.11
CA ALA A 564 22.24 -7.61 -0.06
C ALA A 564 22.45 -6.19 0.49
N LEU A 565 23.16 -6.06 1.63
CA LEU A 565 23.45 -4.76 2.22
C LEU A 565 24.37 -3.91 1.33
N GLU A 566 25.36 -4.51 0.67
CA GLU A 566 26.23 -3.86 -0.29
C GLU A 566 25.45 -3.41 -1.54
N LEU A 567 24.58 -4.27 -2.05
CA LEU A 567 23.69 -3.90 -3.15
C LEU A 567 22.77 -2.74 -2.73
N HIS A 568 22.12 -2.82 -1.56
CA HIS A 568 21.26 -1.76 -1.06
C HIS A 568 22.01 -0.43 -0.88
N LYS A 569 23.25 -0.44 -0.39
CA LYS A 569 24.09 0.77 -0.33
C LYS A 569 24.25 1.42 -1.71
N GLN A 570 24.41 0.61 -2.75
CA GLN A 570 24.60 1.09 -4.12
C GLN A 570 23.31 1.68 -4.70
N VAL A 571 22.17 0.98 -4.52
CA VAL A 571 20.94 1.28 -5.29
C VAL A 571 19.83 1.96 -4.51
N ALA A 572 19.88 2.07 -3.18
CA ALA A 572 18.76 2.60 -2.36
C ALA A 572 18.26 3.99 -2.79
N LEU A 573 19.13 4.82 -3.34
CA LEU A 573 18.79 6.15 -3.84
C LEU A 573 18.57 6.21 -5.36
N CYS A 574 18.49 5.06 -6.02
CA CYS A 574 18.22 4.91 -7.45
C CYS A 574 16.77 4.44 -7.65
N ASP A 575 16.15 4.80 -8.76
CA ASP A 575 14.91 4.16 -9.17
C ASP A 575 15.19 2.78 -9.78
N LEU A 576 14.27 1.84 -9.58
CA LEU A 576 14.24 0.57 -10.31
C LEU A 576 13.70 0.85 -11.72
N SER A 577 14.62 0.93 -12.69
CA SER A 577 14.31 1.41 -14.03
C SER A 577 13.57 0.40 -14.88
N LYS A 578 13.81 -0.91 -14.65
CA LYS A 578 13.21 -2.00 -15.43
C LYS A 578 13.24 -3.31 -14.64
N HIS A 579 12.17 -4.10 -14.78
CA HIS A 579 12.14 -5.50 -14.37
C HIS A 579 11.69 -6.37 -15.55
N GLU A 580 12.39 -7.48 -15.80
CA GLU A 580 12.17 -8.36 -16.95
C GLU A 580 11.92 -9.79 -16.48
N ILE A 581 10.95 -10.43 -17.13
CA ILE A 581 10.74 -11.87 -17.07
C ILE A 581 11.48 -12.44 -18.27
N LEU A 582 12.49 -13.29 -18.03
CA LEU A 582 13.44 -13.70 -19.07
C LEU A 582 13.06 -15.03 -19.74
N ASP A 583 12.11 -15.77 -19.17
CA ASP A 583 11.69 -17.08 -19.69
C ASP A 583 10.18 -17.29 -19.56
N GLU A 584 9.67 -18.28 -20.29
CA GLU A 584 8.24 -18.65 -20.32
C GLU A 584 7.77 -19.22 -18.97
N THR A 585 8.67 -19.76 -18.15
CA THR A 585 8.34 -20.28 -16.82
C THR A 585 8.16 -19.16 -15.80
N THR A 586 8.49 -17.92 -16.17
CA THR A 586 8.45 -16.72 -15.32
C THR A 586 9.40 -16.78 -14.11
N ARG A 587 10.37 -17.68 -14.10
CA ARG A 587 11.25 -17.90 -12.95
C ARG A 587 12.59 -17.17 -13.07
N LYS A 588 13.09 -16.95 -14.29
CA LYS A 588 14.30 -16.15 -14.50
C LYS A 588 13.96 -14.68 -14.65
N ARG A 589 14.61 -13.87 -13.82
CA ARG A 589 14.29 -12.45 -13.66
C ARG A 589 15.53 -11.57 -13.80
N ARG A 590 15.32 -10.36 -14.30
CA ARG A 590 16.34 -9.31 -14.33
C ARG A 590 15.75 -8.00 -13.86
N SER A 591 16.47 -7.34 -12.96
CA SER A 591 16.19 -5.97 -12.51
C SER A 591 17.34 -5.04 -12.90
N THR A 592 17.01 -3.85 -13.40
CA THR A 592 18.00 -2.82 -13.77
C THR A 592 17.69 -1.53 -13.01
N PHE A 593 18.68 -1.00 -12.31
CA PHE A 593 18.59 0.25 -11.56
C PHE A 593 19.12 1.43 -12.38
N SER A 594 18.73 2.65 -12.02
CA SER A 594 19.05 3.85 -12.80
C SER A 594 20.54 4.23 -12.82
N ASP A 595 21.33 3.69 -11.90
CA ASP A 595 22.79 3.84 -11.90
C ASP A 595 23.51 2.87 -12.85
N GLY A 596 22.76 1.93 -13.46
CA GLY A 596 23.29 0.88 -14.33
C GLY A 596 23.60 -0.43 -13.61
N THR A 597 23.33 -0.55 -12.32
CA THR A 597 23.39 -1.85 -11.60
C THR A 597 22.34 -2.81 -12.17
N VAL A 598 22.75 -4.04 -12.45
CA VAL A 598 21.87 -5.12 -12.95
C VAL A 598 21.92 -6.32 -12.01
N VAL A 599 20.74 -6.84 -11.67
CA VAL A 599 20.59 -8.08 -10.92
C VAL A 599 19.85 -9.08 -11.79
N GLU A 600 20.46 -10.23 -12.05
CA GLU A 600 19.80 -11.40 -12.66
C GLU A 600 19.68 -12.51 -11.62
N ALA A 601 18.55 -13.19 -11.60
CA ALA A 601 18.34 -14.29 -10.67
C ALA A 601 17.36 -15.34 -11.24
N ASP A 602 17.52 -16.55 -10.76
CA ASP A 602 16.64 -17.69 -11.02
C ASP A 602 15.96 -18.09 -9.71
N LEU A 603 14.65 -17.92 -9.64
CA LEU A 603 13.85 -18.15 -8.44
C LEU A 603 13.78 -19.64 -8.05
N ASP A 604 14.00 -20.57 -8.97
CA ASP A 604 13.97 -22.01 -8.70
C ASP A 604 15.31 -22.53 -8.18
N SER A 605 16.40 -22.12 -8.83
CA SER A 605 17.75 -22.57 -8.43
C SER A 605 18.33 -21.74 -7.28
N GLY A 606 17.86 -20.51 -7.06
CA GLY A 606 18.45 -19.55 -6.15
C GLY A 606 19.75 -18.91 -6.66
N GLU A 607 20.14 -19.19 -7.91
CA GLU A 607 21.32 -18.57 -8.50
C GLU A 607 21.10 -17.10 -8.83
N PHE A 608 22.11 -16.27 -8.57
CA PHE A 608 22.06 -14.83 -8.87
C PHE A 608 23.38 -14.30 -9.37
N THR A 609 23.32 -13.18 -10.09
CA THR A 609 24.47 -12.38 -10.50
C THR A 609 24.12 -10.90 -10.37
N ILE A 610 24.99 -10.13 -9.72
CA ILE A 610 24.92 -8.68 -9.57
C ILE A 610 26.05 -8.08 -10.37
N GLN A 611 25.74 -7.22 -11.34
CA GLN A 611 26.72 -6.46 -12.12
C GLN A 611 26.65 -4.99 -11.72
N TYR A 612 27.74 -4.47 -11.20
CA TYR A 612 27.83 -3.07 -10.79
C TYR A 612 28.38 -2.16 -11.91
N PRO A 613 28.07 -0.85 -11.88
CA PRO A 613 28.53 0.09 -12.91
C PRO A 613 30.07 0.22 -13.04
N ASP A 614 30.80 -0.09 -11.98
CA ASP A 614 32.27 -0.08 -11.94
C ASP A 614 32.90 -1.34 -12.58
N GLY A 615 32.09 -2.27 -13.08
CA GLY A 615 32.51 -3.52 -13.69
C GLY A 615 32.70 -4.67 -12.70
N ARG A 616 32.48 -4.47 -11.41
CA ARG A 616 32.48 -5.53 -10.40
C ARG A 616 31.27 -6.45 -10.64
N VAL A 617 31.52 -7.76 -10.53
CA VAL A 617 30.50 -8.81 -10.64
C VAL A 617 30.50 -9.66 -9.38
N VAL A 618 29.35 -9.89 -8.79
CA VAL A 618 29.12 -10.78 -7.66
C VAL A 618 28.14 -11.85 -8.09
N SER A 619 28.49 -13.12 -7.96
CA SER A 619 27.61 -14.24 -8.26
C SER A 619 27.55 -15.17 -7.06
N GLY A 620 26.41 -15.80 -6.88
CA GLY A 620 26.21 -16.72 -5.76
C GLY A 620 24.93 -17.54 -5.95
N ARG A 621 24.61 -18.26 -4.88
CA ARG A 621 23.39 -19.05 -4.75
C ARG A 621 22.88 -18.96 -3.32
N ASP A 622 21.57 -18.80 -3.16
CA ASP A 622 20.88 -18.81 -1.87
C ASP A 622 20.47 -20.25 -1.46
#